data_7a593fc3bf85ca41eb3f96c7ce1c8fce
#
_entry.id   7a593fc3bf85ca41eb3f96c7ce1c8fce
#
_cell.length_a   1.000
_cell.length_b   1.000
_cell.length_c   1.000
_cell.angle_alpha   90.00
_cell.angle_beta   90.00
_cell.angle_gamma   90.00
#
_symmetry.space_group_name_H-M   'P 1'
#
loop_
_entity.id
_entity.type
_entity.pdbx_description
1 polymer ?
#
loop_
_entity_poly.entity_id
_entity_poly.type
_entity_poly.pdbx_seq_one_letter_code
_entity_poly.pdbx_strand_id
1 'polypeptide(L)'
;MDHSTKRRVFSAPESVSDTVQTGSITLAAAQTAQVQNENAAIAHGLKRQNPELLDQLIELYQHRLLRYLLFLTGKREVAEDLFQETWMRVLLRGAQYNGKARFDTWLFTIARNLVIDLSRKRIMASLDEMSEGGEDERPFEIAVSAPSPLEQFQSREDCAEVGEVLLKLEPTYREVLVLRFYEELSLEEIATVTRAPLSTVKSRLYRGLAALKPLMEQLRAARPFAEAEI
;
A
#
# COMPACT_ATOMS: atom_id res chain seq x y z
N MET A 1 -4.38 -83.03 3.50
CA MET A 1 -4.23 -82.08 4.63
C MET A 1 -3.93 -80.73 4.04
N ASP A 2 -4.95 -79.98 3.95
CA ASP A 2 -4.99 -78.67 3.23
C ASP A 2 -4.90 -77.53 4.26
N HIS A 3 -3.91 -76.69 4.19
CA HIS A 3 -3.79 -75.48 4.99
C HIS A 3 -3.83 -74.24 4.10
N SER A 4 -5.07 -73.87 3.77
CA SER A 4 -5.35 -72.56 3.14
C SER A 4 -5.20 -71.44 4.14
N THR A 5 -4.13 -70.64 4.06
CA THR A 5 -3.92 -69.43 4.86
C THR A 5 -4.58 -68.26 4.16
N LYS A 6 -5.72 -67.80 4.70
CA LYS A 6 -6.40 -66.55 4.31
C LYS A 6 -5.58 -65.35 4.71
N ARG A 7 -5.02 -64.63 3.75
CA ARG A 7 -4.50 -63.26 3.95
C ARG A 7 -5.70 -62.29 4.08
N ARG A 8 -5.80 -61.65 5.26
CA ARG A 8 -6.67 -60.49 5.48
C ARG A 8 -6.04 -59.28 4.79
N VAL A 9 -6.71 -58.73 3.78
CA VAL A 9 -6.44 -57.44 3.20
C VAL A 9 -6.95 -56.39 4.15
N PHE A 10 -6.03 -55.55 4.69
CA PHE A 10 -6.37 -54.41 5.52
C PHE A 10 -6.67 -53.25 4.57
N SER A 11 -7.97 -52.91 4.43
CA SER A 11 -8.38 -51.67 3.75
C SER A 11 -8.03 -50.48 4.63
N ALA A 12 -7.21 -49.55 4.14
CA ALA A 12 -7.00 -48.26 4.75
C ALA A 12 -8.25 -47.38 4.55
N PRO A 13 -8.62 -46.54 5.51
CA PRO A 13 -9.69 -45.59 5.30
C PRO A 13 -9.21 -44.42 4.44
N GLU A 14 -9.69 -44.37 3.21
CA GLU A 14 -9.74 -43.16 2.40
C GLU A 14 -10.76 -42.21 3.03
N SER A 15 -10.46 -40.88 2.96
CA SER A 15 -11.37 -39.77 3.22
C SER A 15 -11.23 -38.99 4.53
N VAL A 16 -10.06 -38.33 4.70
CA VAL A 16 -10.02 -37.11 5.58
C VAL A 16 -9.40 -35.90 4.84
N SER A 17 -8.71 -36.13 3.72
CA SER A 17 -8.03 -35.03 3.01
C SER A 17 -8.93 -34.19 2.10
N ASP A 18 -10.03 -34.71 1.61
CA ASP A 18 -10.91 -34.00 0.65
C ASP A 18 -11.85 -32.97 1.31
N THR A 19 -12.22 -33.13 2.56
CA THR A 19 -13.18 -32.26 3.24
C THR A 19 -12.54 -30.92 3.64
N VAL A 20 -11.24 -30.90 3.96
CA VAL A 20 -10.52 -29.68 4.36
C VAL A 20 -10.22 -28.79 3.14
N GLN A 21 -9.93 -29.42 2.00
CA GLN A 21 -9.59 -28.71 0.77
C GLN A 21 -10.83 -28.06 0.15
N THR A 22 -11.99 -28.71 0.19
CA THR A 22 -13.26 -28.16 -0.31
C THR A 22 -13.75 -26.97 0.53
N GLY A 23 -13.60 -27.01 1.85
CA GLY A 23 -13.98 -25.92 2.76
C GLY A 23 -13.14 -24.64 2.55
N SER A 24 -11.84 -24.78 2.31
CA SER A 24 -10.93 -23.65 2.07
C SER A 24 -11.21 -22.94 0.73
N ILE A 25 -11.52 -23.72 -0.32
CA ILE A 25 -11.88 -23.18 -1.65
C ILE A 25 -13.21 -22.44 -1.59
N THR A 26 -14.19 -22.98 -0.87
CA THR A 26 -15.51 -22.35 -0.72
C THR A 26 -15.44 -21.04 0.06
N LEU A 27 -14.61 -20.95 1.11
CA LEU A 27 -14.41 -19.74 1.89
C LEU A 27 -13.71 -18.63 1.07
N ALA A 28 -12.68 -18.99 0.32
CA ALA A 28 -11.97 -18.05 -0.55
C ALA A 28 -12.88 -17.52 -1.68
N ALA A 29 -13.70 -18.38 -2.27
CA ALA A 29 -14.67 -17.98 -3.28
C ALA A 29 -15.76 -17.05 -2.70
N ALA A 30 -16.24 -17.30 -1.49
CA ALA A 30 -17.20 -16.45 -0.81
C ALA A 30 -16.62 -15.07 -0.49
N GLN A 31 -15.38 -15.00 -0.01
CA GLN A 31 -14.67 -13.74 0.25
C GLN A 31 -14.46 -12.93 -1.03
N THR A 32 -14.07 -13.59 -2.13
CA THR A 32 -13.91 -12.93 -3.44
C THR A 32 -15.24 -12.36 -3.94
N ALA A 33 -16.34 -13.11 -3.81
CA ALA A 33 -17.66 -12.64 -4.19
C ALA A 33 -18.14 -11.45 -3.34
N GLN A 34 -17.83 -11.45 -2.05
CA GLN A 34 -18.17 -10.34 -1.16
C GLN A 34 -17.43 -9.07 -1.56
N VAL A 35 -16.11 -9.12 -1.79
CA VAL A 35 -15.31 -7.99 -2.25
C VAL A 35 -15.82 -7.45 -3.59
N GLN A 36 -16.22 -8.33 -4.52
CA GLN A 36 -16.79 -7.91 -5.79
C GLN A 36 -18.14 -7.20 -5.62
N ASN A 37 -19.00 -7.67 -4.72
CA ASN A 37 -20.28 -7.02 -4.42
C ASN A 37 -20.08 -5.64 -3.79
N GLU A 38 -19.14 -5.51 -2.84
CA GLU A 38 -18.78 -4.22 -2.23
C GLU A 38 -18.26 -3.22 -3.28
N ASN A 39 -17.35 -3.65 -4.15
CA ASN A 39 -16.83 -2.83 -5.23
C ASN A 39 -17.93 -2.40 -6.21
N ALA A 40 -18.86 -3.28 -6.53
CA ALA A 40 -20.00 -2.98 -7.38
C ALA A 40 -20.95 -1.95 -6.73
N ALA A 41 -21.21 -2.09 -5.43
CA ALA A 41 -22.00 -1.13 -4.67
C ALA A 41 -21.36 0.26 -4.64
N ILE A 42 -20.04 0.34 -4.39
CA ILE A 42 -19.26 1.58 -4.43
C ILE A 42 -19.34 2.20 -5.85
N ALA A 43 -19.13 1.42 -6.90
CA ALA A 43 -19.19 1.91 -8.26
C ALA A 43 -20.58 2.48 -8.61
N HIS A 44 -21.64 1.82 -8.16
CA HIS A 44 -23.01 2.30 -8.36
C HIS A 44 -23.27 3.60 -7.60
N GLY A 45 -22.85 3.71 -6.35
CA GLY A 45 -23.03 4.92 -5.54
C GLY A 45 -22.23 6.11 -6.05
N LEU A 46 -20.97 5.90 -6.46
CA LEU A 46 -20.14 6.95 -7.08
C LEU A 46 -20.73 7.45 -8.40
N LYS A 47 -21.29 6.57 -9.23
CA LYS A 47 -21.96 6.96 -10.47
C LYS A 47 -23.20 7.83 -10.22
N ARG A 48 -23.87 7.64 -9.07
CA ARG A 48 -25.02 8.43 -8.65
C ARG A 48 -24.63 9.68 -7.84
N GLN A 49 -23.35 9.88 -7.60
CA GLN A 49 -22.83 10.95 -6.75
C GLN A 49 -23.49 10.95 -5.36
N ASN A 50 -23.66 9.76 -4.76
CA ASN A 50 -24.28 9.63 -3.45
C ASN A 50 -23.37 10.26 -2.38
N PRO A 51 -23.80 11.33 -1.68
CA PRO A 51 -22.96 12.04 -0.71
C PRO A 51 -22.69 11.17 0.52
N GLU A 52 -23.65 10.39 1.00
CA GLU A 52 -23.49 9.54 2.19
C GLU A 52 -22.41 8.46 1.95
N LEU A 53 -22.39 7.86 0.75
CA LEU A 53 -21.33 6.91 0.40
C LEU A 53 -19.97 7.62 0.35
N LEU A 54 -19.91 8.83 -0.18
CA LEU A 54 -18.66 9.57 -0.28
C LEU A 54 -18.11 9.88 1.10
N ASP A 55 -18.95 10.35 2.03
CA ASP A 55 -18.57 10.62 3.43
C ASP A 55 -18.01 9.35 4.09
N GLN A 56 -18.68 8.20 3.91
CA GLN A 56 -18.21 6.90 4.40
C GLN A 56 -16.84 6.50 3.81
N LEU A 57 -16.65 6.73 2.52
CA LEU A 57 -15.36 6.43 1.87
C LEU A 57 -14.27 7.37 2.37
N ILE A 58 -14.55 8.65 2.56
CA ILE A 58 -13.59 9.61 3.11
C ILE A 58 -13.21 9.17 4.53
N GLU A 59 -14.18 8.89 5.38
CA GLU A 59 -13.93 8.44 6.76
C GLU A 59 -13.05 7.18 6.81
N LEU A 60 -13.34 6.19 5.95
CA LEU A 60 -12.60 4.93 5.88
C LEU A 60 -11.16 5.10 5.37
N TYR A 61 -10.95 5.96 4.38
CA TYR A 61 -9.67 6.05 3.67
C TYR A 61 -8.84 7.29 4.03
N GLN A 62 -9.35 8.28 4.76
CA GLN A 62 -8.65 9.54 5.01
C GLN A 62 -7.25 9.34 5.61
N HIS A 63 -7.12 8.52 6.66
CA HIS A 63 -5.84 8.28 7.32
C HIS A 63 -4.88 7.47 6.45
N ARG A 64 -5.39 6.48 5.75
CA ARG A 64 -4.62 5.63 4.84
C ARG A 64 -4.07 6.46 3.68
N LEU A 65 -4.92 7.25 3.03
CA LEU A 65 -4.55 8.09 1.90
C LEU A 65 -3.55 9.18 2.30
N LEU A 66 -3.80 9.89 3.41
CA LEU A 66 -2.90 10.93 3.88
C LEU A 66 -1.52 10.36 4.24
N ARG A 67 -1.46 9.23 4.93
CA ARG A 67 -0.23 8.51 5.25
C ARG A 67 0.55 8.13 3.97
N TYR A 68 -0.13 7.53 2.99
CA TYR A 68 0.49 7.17 1.72
C TYR A 68 1.10 8.38 1.02
N LEU A 69 0.36 9.49 0.93
CA LEU A 69 0.83 10.73 0.34
C LEU A 69 2.02 11.34 1.10
N LEU A 70 2.02 11.26 2.44
CA LEU A 70 3.14 11.67 3.28
C LEU A 70 4.41 10.86 2.97
N PHE A 71 4.29 9.54 2.83
CA PHE A 71 5.43 8.70 2.44
C PHE A 71 5.96 9.01 1.03
N LEU A 72 5.09 9.42 0.11
CA LEU A 72 5.53 9.74 -1.25
C LEU A 72 6.14 11.13 -1.37
N THR A 73 5.62 12.11 -0.63
CA THR A 73 6.01 13.52 -0.77
C THR A 73 7.05 13.96 0.26
N GLY A 74 7.10 13.31 1.42
CA GLY A 74 7.93 13.70 2.56
C GLY A 74 7.57 15.06 3.18
N LYS A 75 6.50 15.73 2.70
CA LYS A 75 6.07 17.06 3.14
C LYS A 75 4.59 17.07 3.42
N ARG A 76 4.22 17.50 4.65
CA ARG A 76 2.84 17.51 5.12
C ARG A 76 1.92 18.38 4.27
N GLU A 77 2.31 19.63 4.04
CA GLU A 77 1.51 20.58 3.28
C GLU A 77 1.20 20.05 1.87
N VAL A 78 2.20 19.50 1.21
CA VAL A 78 2.04 18.90 -0.12
C VAL A 78 1.14 17.66 -0.08
N ALA A 79 1.25 16.85 0.98
CA ALA A 79 0.40 15.68 1.14
C ALA A 79 -1.07 16.07 1.39
N GLU A 80 -1.32 17.11 2.18
CA GLU A 80 -2.66 17.64 2.44
C GLU A 80 -3.30 18.24 1.18
N ASP A 81 -2.55 18.98 0.38
CA ASP A 81 -3.03 19.50 -0.91
C ASP A 81 -3.39 18.36 -1.88
N LEU A 82 -2.51 17.36 -1.98
CA LEU A 82 -2.74 16.20 -2.85
C LEU A 82 -3.87 15.31 -2.32
N PHE A 83 -4.09 15.26 -1.01
CA PHE A 83 -5.22 14.58 -0.39
C PHE A 83 -6.54 15.22 -0.83
N GLN A 84 -6.67 16.54 -0.73
CA GLN A 84 -7.85 17.27 -1.18
C GLN A 84 -8.09 17.08 -2.69
N GLU A 85 -7.04 17.23 -3.49
CA GLU A 85 -7.12 17.05 -4.95
C GLU A 85 -7.51 15.61 -5.32
N THR A 86 -7.05 14.60 -4.56
CA THR A 86 -7.43 13.21 -4.77
C THR A 86 -8.94 13.03 -4.60
N TRP A 87 -9.52 13.55 -3.51
CA TRP A 87 -10.96 13.46 -3.27
C TRP A 87 -11.77 14.27 -4.28
N MET A 88 -11.28 15.44 -4.69
CA MET A 88 -11.89 16.19 -5.79
C MET A 88 -11.93 15.36 -7.07
N ARG A 89 -10.86 14.62 -7.39
CA ARG A 89 -10.86 13.71 -8.56
C ARG A 89 -11.78 12.51 -8.39
N VAL A 90 -11.91 11.97 -7.17
CA VAL A 90 -12.90 10.93 -6.87
C VAL A 90 -14.31 11.45 -7.14
N LEU A 91 -14.65 12.65 -6.69
CA LEU A 91 -15.94 13.28 -6.96
C LEU A 91 -16.19 13.46 -8.46
N LEU A 92 -15.23 14.04 -9.19
CA LEU A 92 -15.39 14.37 -10.61
C LEU A 92 -15.37 13.13 -11.52
N ARG A 93 -14.60 12.09 -11.14
CA ARG A 93 -14.36 10.91 -11.98
C ARG A 93 -14.91 9.62 -11.38
N GLY A 94 -15.65 9.69 -10.28
CA GLY A 94 -16.23 8.52 -9.62
C GLY A 94 -17.07 7.64 -10.53
N ALA A 95 -17.78 8.25 -11.51
CA ALA A 95 -18.53 7.52 -12.51
C ALA A 95 -17.66 6.63 -13.43
N GLN A 96 -16.35 6.85 -13.50
CA GLN A 96 -15.40 6.03 -14.26
C GLN A 96 -14.94 4.78 -13.49
N TYR A 97 -15.15 4.74 -12.17
CA TYR A 97 -14.87 3.55 -11.37
C TYR A 97 -15.87 2.45 -11.72
N ASN A 98 -15.39 1.33 -12.22
CA ASN A 98 -16.22 0.25 -12.76
C ASN A 98 -16.35 -0.97 -11.81
N GLY A 99 -15.76 -0.91 -10.61
CA GLY A 99 -15.78 -1.99 -9.61
C GLY A 99 -14.94 -3.22 -9.95
N LYS A 100 -14.18 -3.24 -11.05
CA LYS A 100 -13.33 -4.39 -11.44
C LYS A 100 -12.13 -4.56 -10.52
N ALA A 101 -11.48 -3.47 -10.15
CA ALA A 101 -10.43 -3.44 -9.14
C ALA A 101 -11.03 -3.01 -7.80
N ARG A 102 -10.34 -3.29 -6.70
CA ARG A 102 -10.70 -2.76 -5.39
C ARG A 102 -10.69 -1.23 -5.40
N PHE A 103 -11.57 -0.62 -4.60
CA PHE A 103 -11.66 0.84 -4.54
C PHE A 103 -10.37 1.49 -4.07
N ASP A 104 -9.67 0.89 -3.09
CA ASP A 104 -8.38 1.38 -2.61
C ASP A 104 -7.31 1.38 -3.71
N THR A 105 -7.22 0.32 -4.51
CA THR A 105 -6.30 0.24 -5.65
C THR A 105 -6.56 1.39 -6.65
N TRP A 106 -7.82 1.71 -6.92
CA TRP A 106 -8.20 2.82 -7.80
C TRP A 106 -7.89 4.18 -7.15
N LEU A 107 -8.18 4.35 -5.86
CA LEU A 107 -7.90 5.56 -5.09
C LEU A 107 -6.40 5.86 -5.05
N PHE A 108 -5.58 4.89 -4.68
CA PHE A 108 -4.12 5.04 -4.63
C PHE A 108 -3.51 5.29 -6.02
N THR A 109 -4.13 4.75 -7.09
CA THR A 109 -3.72 5.06 -8.46
C THR A 109 -3.94 6.55 -8.80
N ILE A 110 -5.06 7.14 -8.37
CA ILE A 110 -5.33 8.57 -8.55
C ILE A 110 -4.29 9.39 -7.78
N ALA A 111 -4.10 9.10 -6.50
CA ALA A 111 -3.17 9.80 -5.63
C ALA A 111 -1.74 9.77 -6.18
N ARG A 112 -1.27 8.58 -6.60
CA ARG A 112 0.04 8.41 -7.21
C ARG A 112 0.22 9.25 -8.48
N ASN A 113 -0.76 9.25 -9.36
CA ASN A 113 -0.68 10.05 -10.58
C ASN A 113 -0.53 11.54 -10.26
N LEU A 114 -1.23 12.05 -9.24
CA LEU A 114 -1.09 13.42 -8.76
C LEU A 114 0.33 13.73 -8.28
N VAL A 115 0.95 12.82 -7.50
CA VAL A 115 2.35 12.97 -7.06
C VAL A 115 3.30 13.03 -8.25
N ILE A 116 3.13 12.17 -9.25
CA ILE A 116 3.95 12.16 -10.47
C ILE A 116 3.76 13.45 -11.26
N ASP A 117 2.52 13.91 -11.44
CA ASP A 117 2.22 15.14 -12.17
C ASP A 117 2.85 16.35 -11.47
N LEU A 118 2.80 16.40 -10.14
CA LEU A 118 3.45 17.44 -9.35
C LEU A 118 4.98 17.42 -9.52
N SER A 119 5.58 16.23 -9.44
CA SER A 119 7.02 16.05 -9.63
C SER A 119 7.48 16.51 -11.02
N ARG A 120 6.72 16.19 -12.07
CA ARG A 120 6.99 16.61 -13.44
C ARG A 120 6.92 18.14 -13.59
N LYS A 121 5.88 18.76 -13.01
CA LYS A 121 5.73 20.23 -13.05
C LYS A 121 6.92 20.93 -12.39
N ARG A 122 7.40 20.43 -11.25
CA ARG A 122 8.57 20.99 -10.55
C ARG A 122 9.85 20.87 -11.37
N ILE A 123 10.08 19.72 -12.02
CA ILE A 123 11.23 19.52 -12.89
C ILE A 123 11.17 20.50 -14.09
N MET A 124 10.00 20.68 -14.70
CA MET A 124 9.85 21.62 -15.82
C MET A 124 10.09 23.05 -15.38
N ALA A 125 9.53 23.49 -14.25
CA ALA A 125 9.75 24.82 -13.70
C ALA A 125 11.24 25.08 -13.39
N SER A 126 11.94 24.09 -12.81
CA SER A 126 13.38 24.17 -12.55
C SER A 126 14.20 24.27 -13.84
N LEU A 127 13.81 23.57 -14.91
CA LEU A 127 14.48 23.67 -16.22
C LEU A 127 14.24 25.03 -16.89
N ASP A 128 13.05 25.62 -16.74
CA ASP A 128 12.75 26.95 -17.24
C ASP A 128 13.56 28.00 -16.48
N GLU A 129 13.69 27.90 -15.15
CA GLU A 129 14.56 28.75 -14.33
C GLU A 129 16.05 28.61 -14.68
N MET A 130 16.52 27.40 -15.00
CA MET A 130 17.90 27.15 -15.44
C MET A 130 18.18 27.73 -16.84
N SER A 131 17.18 27.85 -17.71
CA SER A 131 17.34 28.47 -19.02
C SER A 131 17.48 29.99 -18.94
N GLU A 132 17.15 30.62 -17.81
CA GLU A 132 17.36 32.07 -17.52
C GLU A 132 18.64 32.36 -16.70
N GLY A 133 19.51 31.36 -16.47
CA GLY A 133 20.86 31.51 -15.91
C GLY A 133 20.90 31.37 -14.38
N GLY A 134 21.07 30.18 -13.89
CA GLY A 134 21.39 29.88 -12.49
C GLY A 134 21.89 28.46 -12.35
N GLU A 135 23.20 28.30 -12.19
CA GLU A 135 23.83 27.04 -11.81
C GLU A 135 23.41 26.68 -10.39
N ASP A 136 22.55 25.64 -10.22
CA ASP A 136 22.60 24.79 -9.05
C ASP A 136 21.94 23.45 -9.39
N GLU A 137 22.73 22.51 -9.87
CA GLU A 137 22.39 21.09 -9.93
C GLU A 137 22.29 20.57 -8.50
N ARG A 138 21.08 20.47 -7.97
CA ARG A 138 20.84 19.62 -6.81
C ARG A 138 19.86 18.51 -7.20
N PRO A 139 20.29 17.23 -7.04
CA PRO A 139 19.36 16.12 -7.05
C PRO A 139 18.26 16.40 -6.03
N PHE A 140 17.05 15.95 -6.31
CA PHE A 140 15.88 16.05 -5.44
C PHE A 140 16.20 15.43 -4.06
N GLU A 141 16.88 16.17 -3.20
CA GLU A 141 16.96 15.92 -1.78
C GLU A 141 15.66 16.39 -1.17
N ILE A 142 14.85 15.42 -0.73
CA ILE A 142 13.73 15.68 0.16
C ILE A 142 14.33 16.21 1.46
N ALA A 143 14.38 17.52 1.62
CA ALA A 143 14.76 18.13 2.88
C ALA A 143 13.72 17.71 3.92
N VAL A 144 14.08 16.72 4.73
CA VAL A 144 13.34 16.33 5.92
C VAL A 144 13.63 17.41 6.97
N SER A 145 12.83 18.45 6.99
CA SER A 145 12.91 19.51 7.99
C SER A 145 11.50 19.95 8.37
N ALA A 146 10.93 19.24 9.31
CA ALA A 146 9.90 19.70 10.26
C ALA A 146 9.51 18.53 11.18
N PRO A 147 9.11 18.77 12.44
CA PRO A 147 8.62 17.72 13.33
C PRO A 147 7.47 16.97 12.66
N SER A 148 7.58 15.65 12.62
CA SER A 148 6.72 14.75 11.88
C SER A 148 5.28 14.79 12.38
N PRO A 149 4.28 14.87 11.49
CA PRO A 149 2.86 14.66 11.84
C PRO A 149 2.56 13.23 12.29
N LEU A 150 3.54 12.33 12.28
CA LEU A 150 3.45 11.03 12.92
C LEU A 150 3.17 11.15 14.43
N GLU A 151 3.51 12.26 15.08
CA GLU A 151 3.18 12.51 16.49
C GLU A 151 1.69 12.60 16.79
N GLN A 152 0.85 12.91 15.82
CA GLN A 152 -0.61 12.86 15.97
C GLN A 152 -1.21 11.46 15.74
N PHE A 153 -0.42 10.54 15.20
CA PHE A 153 -0.74 9.10 15.14
C PHE A 153 -0.16 8.33 16.33
N GLN A 154 0.12 9.03 17.43
CA GLN A 154 0.62 8.45 18.66
C GLN A 154 -0.36 7.46 19.28
N SER A 155 -0.23 6.21 18.82
CA SER A 155 -0.46 5.12 19.73
C SER A 155 0.65 4.04 19.69
N ARG A 156 1.79 4.31 19.03
CA ARG A 156 3.00 3.48 19.21
C ARG A 156 4.24 4.24 18.72
N GLU A 157 5.17 4.52 19.63
CA GLU A 157 6.50 5.05 19.35
C GLU A 157 7.22 4.26 18.23
N ASP A 158 7.00 2.94 18.19
CA ASP A 158 7.56 2.05 17.16
C ASP A 158 7.10 2.39 15.72
N CYS A 159 5.89 2.90 15.54
CA CYS A 159 5.37 3.23 14.20
C CYS A 159 5.98 4.53 13.64
N ALA A 160 6.30 5.50 14.51
CA ALA A 160 6.93 6.76 14.11
C ALA A 160 8.35 6.52 13.58
N GLU A 161 9.12 5.71 14.32
CA GLU A 161 10.50 5.38 13.98
C GLU A 161 10.62 4.58 12.68
N VAL A 162 9.75 3.61 12.46
CA VAL A 162 9.69 2.88 11.18
C VAL A 162 9.35 3.83 10.03
N GLY A 163 8.48 4.81 10.27
CA GLY A 163 8.14 5.83 9.29
C GLY A 163 9.36 6.67 8.86
N GLU A 164 10.17 7.11 9.83
CA GLU A 164 11.41 7.87 9.54
C GLU A 164 12.42 7.03 8.75
N VAL A 165 12.55 5.74 9.09
CA VAL A 165 13.45 4.84 8.37
C VAL A 165 12.97 4.61 6.94
N LEU A 166 11.66 4.48 6.72
CA LEU A 166 11.10 4.36 5.38
C LEU A 166 11.37 5.61 4.54
N LEU A 167 11.34 6.81 5.12
CA LEU A 167 11.65 8.06 4.41
C LEU A 167 13.11 8.13 3.92
N LYS A 168 14.04 7.39 4.52
CA LYS A 168 15.44 7.29 4.06
C LYS A 168 15.63 6.35 2.87
N LEU A 169 14.62 5.53 2.53
CA LEU A 169 14.68 4.65 1.36
C LEU A 169 14.46 5.42 0.07
N GLU A 170 15.01 4.89 -1.02
CA GLU A 170 14.69 5.34 -2.35
C GLU A 170 13.17 5.31 -2.59
N PRO A 171 12.58 6.37 -3.19
CA PRO A 171 11.14 6.53 -3.34
C PRO A 171 10.41 5.32 -3.95
N THR A 172 11.02 4.66 -4.95
CA THR A 172 10.38 3.51 -5.63
C THR A 172 10.32 2.27 -4.75
N TYR A 173 11.30 2.06 -3.86
CA TYR A 173 11.29 0.97 -2.88
C TYR A 173 10.34 1.27 -1.73
N ARG A 174 10.39 2.49 -1.22
CA ARG A 174 9.48 2.99 -0.18
C ARG A 174 8.02 2.82 -0.59
N GLU A 175 7.65 3.26 -1.80
CA GLU A 175 6.30 3.15 -2.33
C GLU A 175 5.79 1.70 -2.29
N VAL A 176 6.57 0.74 -2.79
CA VAL A 176 6.18 -0.66 -2.81
C VAL A 176 6.03 -1.25 -1.41
N LEU A 177 6.93 -0.88 -0.47
CA LEU A 177 6.85 -1.32 0.93
C LEU A 177 5.61 -0.76 1.63
N VAL A 178 5.31 0.53 1.45
CA VAL A 178 4.13 1.17 2.02
C VAL A 178 2.85 0.53 1.49
N LEU A 179 2.71 0.37 0.17
CA LEU A 179 1.55 -0.27 -0.42
C LEU A 179 1.38 -1.73 0.03
N ARG A 180 2.50 -2.46 0.24
CA ARG A 180 2.44 -3.87 0.65
C ARG A 180 2.12 -4.06 2.12
N PHE A 181 2.78 -3.31 3.02
CA PHE A 181 2.76 -3.57 4.46
C PHE A 181 1.83 -2.64 5.24
N TYR A 182 1.61 -1.41 4.78
CA TYR A 182 0.66 -0.50 5.42
C TYR A 182 -0.72 -0.53 4.79
N GLU A 183 -0.78 -0.70 3.46
CA GLU A 183 -2.05 -0.70 2.73
C GLU A 183 -2.52 -2.11 2.36
N GLU A 184 -1.71 -3.14 2.66
CA GLU A 184 -2.00 -4.57 2.51
C GLU A 184 -2.39 -4.98 1.08
N LEU A 185 -1.92 -4.23 0.08
CA LEU A 185 -2.20 -4.55 -1.31
C LEU A 185 -1.43 -5.80 -1.76
N SER A 186 -2.05 -6.60 -2.62
CA SER A 186 -1.38 -7.69 -3.33
C SER A 186 -0.33 -7.13 -4.31
N LEU A 187 0.62 -7.97 -4.74
CA LEU A 187 1.63 -7.53 -5.70
C LEU A 187 1.03 -7.14 -7.05
N GLU A 188 -0.06 -7.77 -7.45
CA GLU A 188 -0.84 -7.47 -8.65
C GLU A 188 -1.53 -6.10 -8.55
N GLU A 189 -2.11 -5.78 -7.39
CA GLU A 189 -2.68 -4.47 -7.12
C GLU A 189 -1.61 -3.38 -7.10
N ILE A 190 -0.45 -3.65 -6.46
CA ILE A 190 0.70 -2.75 -6.48
C ILE A 190 1.21 -2.53 -7.91
N ALA A 191 1.25 -3.57 -8.74
CA ALA A 191 1.60 -3.44 -10.16
C ALA A 191 0.63 -2.52 -10.91
N THR A 192 -0.66 -2.61 -10.57
CA THR A 192 -1.71 -1.73 -11.12
C THR A 192 -1.52 -0.28 -10.65
N VAL A 193 -1.34 -0.03 -9.35
CA VAL A 193 -1.11 1.30 -8.78
C VAL A 193 0.15 1.93 -9.36
N THR A 194 1.27 1.19 -9.37
CA THR A 194 2.57 1.69 -9.80
C THR A 194 2.76 1.71 -11.31
N ARG A 195 1.83 1.11 -12.08
CA ARG A 195 1.94 0.90 -13.53
C ARG A 195 3.26 0.24 -13.92
N ALA A 196 3.71 -0.69 -13.11
CA ALA A 196 4.96 -1.42 -13.33
C ALA A 196 4.66 -2.92 -13.53
N PRO A 197 5.49 -3.64 -14.33
CA PRO A 197 5.36 -5.09 -14.43
C PRO A 197 5.48 -5.77 -13.06
N LEU A 198 4.75 -6.87 -12.86
CA LEU A 198 4.78 -7.64 -11.61
C LEU A 198 6.20 -8.07 -11.20
N SER A 199 7.04 -8.43 -12.18
CA SER A 199 8.45 -8.75 -11.95
C SER A 199 9.24 -7.57 -11.37
N THR A 200 8.95 -6.36 -11.85
CA THR A 200 9.54 -5.11 -11.32
C THR A 200 9.08 -4.84 -9.89
N VAL A 201 7.78 -5.03 -9.60
CA VAL A 201 7.25 -4.88 -8.24
C VAL A 201 7.91 -5.87 -7.28
N LYS A 202 8.01 -7.15 -7.65
CA LYS A 202 8.74 -8.17 -6.87
C LYS A 202 10.20 -7.76 -6.62
N SER A 203 10.91 -7.34 -7.66
CA SER A 203 12.31 -6.90 -7.55
C SER A 203 12.45 -5.70 -6.61
N ARG A 204 11.56 -4.68 -6.73
CA ARG A 204 11.55 -3.51 -5.84
C ARG A 204 11.23 -3.89 -4.39
N LEU A 205 10.30 -4.81 -4.17
CA LEU A 205 9.97 -5.32 -2.83
C LEU A 205 11.19 -5.94 -2.16
N TYR A 206 11.85 -6.89 -2.84
CA TYR A 206 13.03 -7.56 -2.26
C TYR A 206 14.21 -6.61 -2.04
N ARG A 207 14.48 -5.70 -2.97
CA ARG A 207 15.54 -4.69 -2.82
C ARG A 207 15.18 -3.69 -1.71
N GLY A 208 13.92 -3.28 -1.60
CA GLY A 208 13.43 -2.43 -0.52
C GLY A 208 13.60 -3.07 0.86
N LEU A 209 13.25 -4.35 1.01
CA LEU A 209 13.46 -5.10 2.25
C LEU A 209 14.96 -5.23 2.59
N ALA A 210 15.79 -5.50 1.59
CA ALA A 210 17.24 -5.58 1.79
C ALA A 210 17.84 -4.23 2.21
N ALA A 211 17.36 -3.11 1.66
CA ALA A 211 17.79 -1.78 2.03
C ALA A 211 17.24 -1.33 3.40
N LEU A 212 16.03 -1.77 3.75
CA LEU A 212 15.40 -1.46 5.04
C LEU A 212 16.11 -2.12 6.22
N LYS A 213 16.59 -3.35 6.04
CA LYS A 213 17.19 -4.17 7.11
C LYS A 213 18.32 -3.45 7.87
N PRO A 214 19.39 -2.93 7.23
CA PRO A 214 20.47 -2.25 7.94
C PRO A 214 20.01 -0.97 8.63
N LEU A 215 19.04 -0.25 8.07
CA LEU A 215 18.49 0.95 8.70
C LEU A 215 17.71 0.62 9.97
N MET A 216 16.96 -0.48 9.98
CA MET A 216 16.27 -0.98 11.17
C MET A 216 17.23 -1.50 12.23
N GLU A 217 18.34 -2.13 11.84
CA GLU A 217 19.39 -2.57 12.75
C GLU A 217 20.09 -1.37 13.42
N GLN A 218 20.38 -0.32 12.67
CA GLN A 218 20.92 0.94 13.21
C GLN A 218 19.95 1.61 14.19
N LEU A 219 18.65 1.63 13.87
CA LEU A 219 17.63 2.17 14.77
C LEU A 219 17.58 1.41 16.09
N ARG A 220 17.58 0.06 16.02
CA ARG A 220 17.61 -0.80 17.23
C ARG A 220 18.88 -0.62 18.05
N ALA A 221 20.04 -0.45 17.40
CA ALA A 221 21.31 -0.23 18.07
C ALA A 221 21.39 1.16 18.75
N ALA A 222 20.68 2.15 18.24
CA ALA A 222 20.60 3.49 18.81
C ALA A 222 19.66 3.58 20.03
N ARG A 223 18.79 2.57 20.25
CA ARG A 223 17.99 2.45 21.49
C ARG A 223 18.84 1.78 22.58
N PRO A 224 19.33 2.49 23.59
CA PRO A 224 19.84 1.82 24.79
C PRO A 224 18.65 1.09 25.43
N PHE A 225 18.86 -0.17 25.78
CA PHE A 225 17.91 -1.04 26.47
C PHE A 225 17.16 -0.29 27.58
N ALA A 226 15.91 0.07 27.32
CA ALA A 226 14.94 0.36 28.36
C ALA A 226 14.24 -0.95 28.74
N GLU A 227 15.02 -1.97 29.13
CA GLU A 227 14.53 -3.18 29.78
C GLU A 227 15.37 -3.43 31.02
N ALA A 228 14.69 -3.31 32.13
CA ALA A 228 14.89 -3.94 33.43
C ALA A 228 14.79 -2.93 34.55
N GLU A 229 13.61 -2.54 34.90
CA GLU A 229 13.22 -2.35 36.29
C GLU A 229 11.73 -2.72 36.42
N ILE A 230 11.49 -3.99 36.77
CA ILE A 230 10.32 -4.44 37.51
C ILE A 230 10.84 -5.21 38.73
#